data_9d32ebdb5291595d384e4a102141f01e
#
_entry.id   9d32ebdb5291595d384e4a102141f01e
#
_cell.length_a   1.000
_cell.length_b   1.000
_cell.length_c   1.000
_cell.angle_alpha   90.00
_cell.angle_beta   90.00
_cell.angle_gamma   90.00
#
_symmetry.space_group_name_H-M   'P 1'
#
loop_
_entity.id
_entity.type
_entity.pdbx_description
1 polymer ?
#
loop_
_entity_poly.entity_id
_entity_poly.type
_entity_poly.pdbx_seq_one_letter_code
_entity_poly.pdbx_strand_id
1 'polypeptide(L)'
;MHNVQDIYADEPIMLQFDLPKNGLIVVGDLHGDLYCLLNILLKNGFPPNAKYLFLGDYVDRGLYQVQLILFIFLMKLRWPNYITTLKGNHEDYQCGKEYDFYNECLSMFKRGSRWFTQINHVFDHMPVCAIISNQSIISHSDHFFVCHGGISQWMTCRSNVGNIPKPTYTSNMHFVEGVILADLLWADPKLEQQKWFDLSRRNCGYSFNRDALNIVLRALKVKTLIRGHEYYPGGTTRNFGDDTCYTVHSTTDHQELYDPFCKFLIASQ
;
A
#
# COMPACT_ATOMS: atom_id res chain seq x y z
N MET A 1 16.74 -12.90 1.66
CA MET A 1 15.43 -12.96 0.99
C MET A 1 14.51 -13.98 1.66
N HIS A 2 14.93 -15.26 1.84
CA HIS A 2 14.04 -16.27 2.44
C HIS A 2 13.44 -15.83 3.78
N ASN A 3 14.23 -15.34 4.73
CA ASN A 3 13.72 -14.94 6.06
C ASN A 3 12.63 -13.85 6.02
N VAL A 4 12.69 -12.91 5.08
CA VAL A 4 11.64 -11.88 4.96
C VAL A 4 10.42 -12.43 4.24
N GLN A 5 10.61 -13.31 3.28
CA GLN A 5 9.53 -14.03 2.61
C GLN A 5 8.72 -14.88 3.60
N ASP A 6 9.42 -15.57 4.54
CA ASP A 6 8.77 -16.39 5.57
C ASP A 6 7.88 -15.52 6.47
N ILE A 7 8.37 -14.33 6.90
CA ILE A 7 7.55 -13.38 7.66
C ILE A 7 6.27 -13.01 6.89
N TYR A 8 6.41 -12.66 5.61
CA TYR A 8 5.23 -12.31 4.81
C TYR A 8 4.33 -13.50 4.52
N ALA A 9 4.87 -14.71 4.35
CA ALA A 9 4.07 -15.90 4.14
C ALA A 9 3.18 -16.24 5.35
N ASP A 10 3.69 -15.99 6.57
CA ASP A 10 2.95 -16.20 7.83
C ASP A 10 1.92 -15.08 8.11
N GLU A 11 2.10 -13.88 7.56
CA GLU A 11 1.11 -12.80 7.68
C GLU A 11 -0.14 -13.09 6.82
N PRO A 12 -1.36 -12.77 7.30
CA PRO A 12 -2.56 -12.90 6.47
C PRO A 12 -2.54 -11.89 5.30
N ILE A 13 -3.30 -12.18 4.24
CA ILE A 13 -3.43 -11.28 3.06
C ILE A 13 -4.04 -9.92 3.45
N MET A 14 -4.94 -9.92 4.42
CA MET A 14 -5.52 -8.73 5.05
C MET A 14 -5.10 -8.68 6.52
N LEU A 15 -4.27 -7.72 6.86
CA LEU A 15 -3.83 -7.50 8.23
C LEU A 15 -4.95 -6.91 9.10
N GLN A 16 -4.95 -7.23 10.39
CA GLN A 16 -5.85 -6.61 11.37
C GLN A 16 -5.07 -6.33 12.64
N PHE A 17 -5.04 -5.08 13.07
CA PHE A 17 -4.35 -4.67 14.29
C PHE A 17 -4.94 -3.38 14.87
N ASP A 18 -4.62 -3.13 16.12
CA ASP A 18 -5.07 -1.93 16.82
C ASP A 18 -4.15 -0.75 16.56
N LEU A 19 -4.74 0.44 16.48
CA LEU A 19 -3.99 1.67 16.37
C LEU A 19 -3.05 1.82 17.58
N PRO A 20 -1.74 1.98 17.34
CA PRO A 20 -0.78 2.15 18.45
C PRO A 20 -1.08 3.41 19.27
N LYS A 21 -0.95 3.35 20.60
CA LYS A 21 -1.17 4.49 21.50
C LYS A 21 -0.35 5.74 21.13
N ASN A 22 0.86 5.53 20.64
CA ASN A 22 1.76 6.61 20.22
C ASN A 22 1.55 7.04 18.76
N GLY A 23 0.47 6.58 18.12
CA GLY A 23 0.19 6.84 16.71
C GLY A 23 0.87 5.89 15.74
N LEU A 24 0.48 5.99 14.49
CA LEU A 24 1.00 5.22 13.36
C LEU A 24 1.37 6.18 12.23
N ILE A 25 2.56 6.04 11.69
CA ILE A 25 3.03 6.85 10.56
C ILE A 25 2.73 6.09 9.28
N VAL A 26 1.86 6.67 8.46
CA VAL A 26 1.49 6.11 7.16
C VAL A 26 2.34 6.75 6.08
N VAL A 27 3.03 5.92 5.30
CA VAL A 27 3.92 6.32 4.21
C VAL A 27 3.30 5.84 2.90
N GLY A 28 3.08 6.76 1.97
CA GLY A 28 2.60 6.49 0.61
C GLY A 28 3.74 6.06 -0.32
N ASP A 29 3.51 6.18 -1.61
CA ASP A 29 4.41 5.78 -2.68
C ASP A 29 5.81 6.38 -2.50
N LEU A 30 6.84 5.55 -2.66
CA LEU A 30 8.24 5.94 -2.52
C LEU A 30 9.03 5.84 -3.83
N HIS A 31 8.67 4.92 -4.71
CA HIS A 31 9.24 4.79 -6.06
C HIS A 31 10.76 4.97 -6.13
N GLY A 32 11.52 4.24 -5.31
CA GLY A 32 12.98 4.32 -5.32
C GLY A 32 13.56 5.60 -4.69
N ASP A 33 12.75 6.46 -4.05
CA ASP A 33 13.21 7.65 -3.35
C ASP A 33 13.70 7.29 -1.93
N LEU A 34 14.92 6.76 -1.87
CA LEU A 34 15.56 6.39 -0.61
C LEU A 34 15.76 7.59 0.31
N TYR A 35 16.05 8.78 -0.24
CA TYR A 35 16.27 9.99 0.56
C TYR A 35 14.99 10.44 1.24
N CYS A 36 13.85 10.36 0.55
CA CYS A 36 12.55 10.61 1.17
C CYS A 36 12.31 9.67 2.36
N LEU A 37 12.51 8.37 2.18
CA LEU A 37 12.39 7.40 3.27
C LEU A 37 13.28 7.73 4.46
N LEU A 38 14.57 8.00 4.22
CA LEU A 38 15.52 8.36 5.28
C LEU A 38 15.09 9.62 6.02
N ASN A 39 14.63 10.62 5.31
CA ASN A 39 14.13 11.85 5.91
C ASN A 39 12.87 11.62 6.76
N ILE A 40 11.93 10.78 6.30
CA ILE A 40 10.75 10.39 7.08
C ILE A 40 11.18 9.73 8.40
N LEU A 41 12.14 8.80 8.35
CA LEU A 41 12.66 8.11 9.52
C LEU A 41 13.42 9.04 10.48
N LEU A 42 14.25 9.95 9.95
CA LEU A 42 14.98 10.93 10.76
C LEU A 42 14.04 11.91 11.49
N LYS A 43 12.98 12.32 10.81
CA LYS A 43 12.02 13.29 11.36
C LYS A 43 11.07 12.68 12.40
N ASN A 44 10.69 11.40 12.24
CA ASN A 44 9.67 10.75 13.08
C ASN A 44 10.25 9.76 14.09
N GLY A 45 11.52 9.42 13.97
CA GLY A 45 12.19 8.41 14.77
C GLY A 45 12.24 7.03 14.09
N PHE A 46 13.34 6.34 14.31
CA PHE A 46 13.52 4.96 13.86
C PHE A 46 12.73 3.98 14.76
N PRO A 47 12.33 2.81 14.24
CA PRO A 47 11.88 1.72 15.11
C PRO A 47 12.95 1.39 16.18
N PRO A 48 12.58 1.08 17.42
CA PRO A 48 11.22 0.84 17.93
C PRO A 48 10.51 2.11 18.44
N ASN A 49 11.06 3.31 18.27
CA ASN A 49 10.47 4.55 18.81
C ASN A 49 9.21 4.98 18.06
N ALA A 50 9.09 4.60 16.79
CA ALA A 50 7.92 4.89 15.96
C ALA A 50 7.46 3.63 15.20
N LYS A 51 6.17 3.56 14.88
CA LYS A 51 5.58 2.52 14.03
C LYS A 51 5.20 3.07 12.67
N TYR A 52 5.43 2.27 11.63
CA TYR A 52 5.24 2.64 10.24
C TYR A 52 4.33 1.66 9.52
N LEU A 53 3.45 2.21 8.69
CA LEU A 53 2.67 1.50 7.69
C LEU A 53 2.99 2.08 6.32
N PHE A 54 3.53 1.25 5.44
CA PHE A 54 3.82 1.59 4.06
C PHE A 54 2.73 1.07 3.14
N LEU A 55 2.25 1.92 2.24
CA LEU A 55 1.10 1.64 1.38
C LEU A 55 1.45 0.88 0.09
N GLY A 56 2.73 0.63 -0.20
CA GLY A 56 3.20 0.03 -1.44
C GLY A 56 3.94 1.01 -2.34
N ASP A 57 4.23 0.57 -3.56
CA ASP A 57 4.97 1.29 -4.58
C ASP A 57 6.37 1.75 -4.11
N TYR A 58 7.19 0.75 -3.77
CA TYR A 58 8.57 0.95 -3.35
C TYR A 58 9.53 1.09 -4.52
N VAL A 59 9.21 0.42 -5.63
CA VAL A 59 10.08 0.27 -6.81
C VAL A 59 9.54 1.05 -8.01
N ASP A 60 10.28 1.02 -9.11
CA ASP A 60 10.08 1.76 -10.35
C ASP A 60 10.24 3.28 -10.23
N ARG A 61 10.59 3.95 -11.33
CA ARG A 61 10.73 5.40 -11.53
C ARG A 61 11.96 6.05 -10.90
N GLY A 62 12.26 5.81 -9.64
CA GLY A 62 13.34 6.49 -8.89
C GLY A 62 14.70 5.84 -9.07
N LEU A 63 15.73 6.46 -8.45
CA LEU A 63 17.13 6.10 -8.69
C LEU A 63 17.69 5.02 -7.77
N TYR A 64 17.04 4.71 -6.65
CA TYR A 64 17.55 3.83 -5.59
C TYR A 64 16.55 2.74 -5.22
N GLN A 65 15.95 2.11 -6.22
CA GLN A 65 14.83 1.17 -6.03
C GLN A 65 15.28 -0.10 -5.27
N VAL A 66 16.40 -0.69 -5.73
CA VAL A 66 16.97 -1.89 -5.09
C VAL A 66 17.41 -1.59 -3.66
N GLN A 67 18.10 -0.47 -3.44
CA GLN A 67 18.54 -0.07 -2.11
C GLN A 67 17.36 0.18 -1.19
N LEU A 68 16.33 0.86 -1.66
CA LEU A 68 15.13 1.18 -0.89
C LEU A 68 14.39 -0.08 -0.47
N ILE A 69 14.09 -0.98 -1.40
CA ILE A 69 13.34 -2.20 -1.05
C ILE A 69 14.14 -3.13 -0.14
N LEU A 70 15.45 -3.25 -0.34
CA LEU A 70 16.30 -4.03 0.56
C LEU A 70 16.37 -3.42 1.96
N PHE A 71 16.40 -2.09 2.06
CA PHE A 71 16.36 -1.40 3.34
C PHE A 71 15.02 -1.62 4.07
N ILE A 72 13.90 -1.54 3.37
CA ILE A 72 12.56 -1.87 3.93
C ILE A 72 12.52 -3.33 4.42
N PHE A 73 13.03 -4.28 3.64
CA PHE A 73 13.09 -5.69 4.04
C PHE A 73 13.96 -5.90 5.29
N LEU A 74 15.09 -5.21 5.39
CA LEU A 74 15.94 -5.26 6.58
C LEU A 74 15.24 -4.67 7.81
N MET A 75 14.52 -3.55 7.65
CA MET A 75 13.70 -2.99 8.72
C MET A 75 12.59 -3.97 9.15
N LYS A 76 11.89 -4.59 8.19
CA LYS A 76 10.86 -5.60 8.48
C LYS A 76 11.44 -6.79 9.25
N LEU A 77 12.59 -7.31 8.84
CA LEU A 77 13.29 -8.40 9.54
C LEU A 77 13.69 -8.01 10.96
N ARG A 78 14.20 -6.79 11.14
CA ARG A 78 14.71 -6.33 12.43
C ARG A 78 13.61 -5.93 13.41
N TRP A 79 12.51 -5.35 12.89
CA TRP A 79 11.40 -4.83 13.68
C TRP A 79 10.04 -5.21 13.11
N PRO A 80 9.70 -6.51 13.02
CA PRO A 80 8.48 -6.97 12.33
C PRO A 80 7.19 -6.38 12.92
N ASN A 81 7.17 -6.07 14.23
CA ASN A 81 6.02 -5.50 14.92
C ASN A 81 5.92 -3.95 14.80
N TYR A 82 6.89 -3.31 14.18
CA TYR A 82 6.97 -1.85 14.02
C TYR A 82 6.90 -1.42 12.56
N ILE A 83 7.18 -2.34 11.64
CA ILE A 83 7.17 -2.11 10.20
C ILE A 83 6.07 -2.97 9.57
N THR A 84 5.01 -2.31 9.15
CA THR A 84 3.93 -2.91 8.35
C THR A 84 4.07 -2.44 6.92
N THR A 85 4.07 -3.35 5.96
CA THR A 85 4.21 -3.05 4.54
C THR A 85 3.07 -3.71 3.77
N LEU A 86 2.45 -2.97 2.87
CA LEU A 86 1.46 -3.48 1.93
C LEU A 86 2.05 -3.57 0.52
N LYS A 87 1.49 -4.44 -0.29
CA LYS A 87 1.82 -4.56 -1.72
C LYS A 87 1.16 -3.43 -2.50
N GLY A 88 1.91 -2.70 -3.31
CA GLY A 88 1.40 -1.80 -4.34
C GLY A 88 1.33 -2.48 -5.71
N ASN A 89 0.87 -1.75 -6.72
CA ASN A 89 0.77 -2.28 -8.08
C ASN A 89 2.13 -2.39 -8.78
N HIS A 90 3.14 -1.64 -8.34
CA HIS A 90 4.51 -1.76 -8.85
C HIS A 90 5.30 -2.93 -8.22
N GLU A 91 4.83 -3.52 -7.14
CA GLU A 91 5.37 -4.77 -6.60
C GLU A 91 4.88 -5.97 -7.41
N ASP A 92 4.99 -5.89 -8.73
CA ASP A 92 4.55 -6.89 -9.69
C ASP A 92 5.63 -7.19 -10.73
N TYR A 93 5.69 -8.46 -11.17
CA TYR A 93 6.71 -8.92 -12.10
C TYR A 93 6.63 -8.24 -13.47
N GLN A 94 5.41 -8.00 -13.99
CA GLN A 94 5.24 -7.36 -15.29
C GLN A 94 5.51 -5.86 -15.20
N CYS A 95 4.96 -5.19 -14.19
CA CYS A 95 5.24 -3.78 -13.93
C CYS A 95 6.74 -3.52 -13.81
N GLY A 96 7.45 -4.28 -12.96
CA GLY A 96 8.88 -4.10 -12.78
C GLY A 96 9.74 -4.39 -14.02
N LYS A 97 9.19 -5.11 -15.03
CA LYS A 97 9.83 -5.29 -16.34
C LYS A 97 9.52 -4.17 -17.32
N GLU A 98 8.31 -3.63 -17.29
CA GLU A 98 7.87 -2.56 -18.19
C GLU A 98 8.45 -1.21 -17.79
N TYR A 99 8.65 -1.00 -16.50
CA TYR A 99 9.32 0.17 -15.92
C TYR A 99 10.81 -0.13 -15.73
N ASP A 100 11.47 0.39 -14.70
CA ASP A 100 12.93 0.38 -14.60
C ASP A 100 13.52 -0.58 -13.56
N PHE A 101 12.73 -1.18 -12.69
CA PHE A 101 13.24 -2.01 -11.59
C PHE A 101 14.03 -3.23 -12.07
N TYR A 102 13.60 -3.88 -13.16
CA TYR A 102 14.35 -4.98 -13.77
C TYR A 102 15.74 -4.55 -14.23
N ASN A 103 15.83 -3.40 -14.91
CA ASN A 103 17.08 -2.85 -15.42
C ASN A 103 18.03 -2.47 -14.29
N GLU A 104 17.54 -1.90 -13.21
CA GLU A 104 18.36 -1.62 -12.03
C GLU A 104 18.90 -2.91 -11.40
N CYS A 105 18.09 -3.95 -11.27
CA CYS A 105 18.56 -5.26 -10.82
C CYS A 105 19.68 -5.83 -11.72
N LEU A 106 19.54 -5.71 -13.05
CA LEU A 106 20.56 -6.16 -14.00
C LEU A 106 21.87 -5.39 -13.83
N SER A 107 21.79 -4.09 -13.60
CA SER A 107 22.98 -3.24 -13.45
C SER A 107 23.72 -3.48 -12.13
N MET A 108 22.99 -3.73 -11.05
CA MET A 108 23.56 -3.87 -9.70
C MET A 108 24.13 -5.25 -9.40
N PHE A 109 23.60 -6.32 -10.00
CA PHE A 109 23.95 -7.68 -9.61
C PHE A 109 24.47 -8.52 -10.80
N LYS A 110 25.52 -9.31 -10.58
CA LYS A 110 26.02 -10.26 -11.58
C LYS A 110 24.97 -11.25 -12.11
N ARG A 111 23.90 -11.49 -11.33
CA ARG A 111 22.75 -12.34 -11.68
C ARG A 111 21.46 -11.57 -11.46
N GLY A 112 21.36 -10.39 -12.05
CA GLY A 112 20.27 -9.44 -11.81
C GLY A 112 18.88 -10.01 -12.07
N SER A 113 18.70 -10.78 -13.15
CA SER A 113 17.42 -11.46 -13.44
C SER A 113 16.99 -12.42 -12.34
N ARG A 114 17.93 -13.14 -11.71
CA ARG A 114 17.62 -14.03 -10.58
C ARG A 114 17.21 -13.22 -9.34
N TRP A 115 17.91 -12.11 -9.06
CA TRP A 115 17.56 -11.23 -7.95
C TRP A 115 16.19 -10.60 -8.15
N PHE A 116 15.90 -10.09 -9.33
CA PHE A 116 14.58 -9.58 -9.69
C PHE A 116 13.47 -10.62 -9.45
N THR A 117 13.65 -11.85 -9.94
CA THR A 117 12.70 -12.94 -9.70
C THR A 117 12.53 -13.23 -8.19
N GLN A 118 13.63 -13.29 -7.43
CA GLN A 118 13.56 -13.56 -5.99
C GLN A 118 12.87 -12.42 -5.21
N ILE A 119 13.08 -11.17 -5.59
CA ILE A 119 12.38 -10.03 -4.96
C ILE A 119 10.88 -10.10 -5.27
N ASN A 120 10.50 -10.41 -6.52
CA ASN A 120 9.10 -10.56 -6.89
C ASN A 120 8.41 -11.72 -6.14
N HIS A 121 9.11 -12.83 -5.90
CA HIS A 121 8.57 -13.88 -5.02
C HIS A 121 8.28 -13.39 -3.60
N VAL A 122 9.08 -12.47 -3.07
CA VAL A 122 8.76 -11.83 -1.78
C VAL A 122 7.51 -10.95 -1.92
N PHE A 123 7.42 -10.14 -2.97
CA PHE A 123 6.27 -9.29 -3.26
C PHE A 123 4.95 -10.06 -3.33
N ASP A 124 4.97 -11.27 -3.89
CA ASP A 124 3.78 -12.11 -3.99
C ASP A 124 3.26 -12.64 -2.64
N HIS A 125 4.09 -12.58 -1.60
CA HIS A 125 3.70 -12.96 -0.24
C HIS A 125 3.30 -11.76 0.63
N MET A 126 3.47 -10.52 0.15
CA MET A 126 3.10 -9.33 0.92
C MET A 126 1.58 -9.23 1.14
N PRO A 127 1.13 -8.75 2.30
CA PRO A 127 -0.27 -8.39 2.51
C PRO A 127 -0.68 -7.24 1.59
N VAL A 128 -1.95 -7.21 1.17
CA VAL A 128 -2.46 -6.20 0.21
C VAL A 128 -3.28 -5.10 0.88
N CYS A 129 -3.75 -5.33 2.09
CA CYS A 129 -4.52 -4.33 2.84
C CYS A 129 -4.46 -4.56 4.34
N ALA A 130 -4.95 -3.59 5.09
CA ALA A 130 -5.09 -3.68 6.54
C ALA A 130 -6.40 -3.08 7.03
N ILE A 131 -6.93 -3.61 8.15
CA ILE A 131 -7.93 -2.95 8.98
C ILE A 131 -7.26 -2.53 10.28
N ILE A 132 -7.33 -1.24 10.57
CA ILE A 132 -6.78 -0.65 11.79
C ILE A 132 -7.94 -0.27 12.70
N SER A 133 -7.97 -0.84 13.90
CA SER A 133 -9.02 -0.60 14.89
C SER A 133 -8.59 0.44 15.90
N ASN A 134 -9.44 1.42 16.17
CA ASN A 134 -9.24 2.33 17.31
C ASN A 134 -9.98 1.79 18.53
N GLN A 135 -9.23 1.24 19.49
CA GLN A 135 -9.80 0.64 20.72
C GLN A 135 -10.36 1.67 21.71
N SER A 136 -9.96 2.93 21.62
CA SER A 136 -10.43 3.97 22.55
C SER A 136 -11.92 4.32 22.36
N ILE A 137 -12.57 3.78 21.31
CA ILE A 137 -13.95 4.10 20.97
C ILE A 137 -14.73 2.80 20.74
N ILE A 138 -15.82 2.63 21.51
CA ILE A 138 -16.68 1.44 21.52
C ILE A 138 -17.46 1.25 20.20
N SER A 139 -17.43 2.23 19.30
CA SER A 139 -18.17 2.16 18.05
C SER A 139 -17.26 1.75 16.88
N HIS A 140 -17.78 0.90 15.97
CA HIS A 140 -17.11 0.55 14.70
C HIS A 140 -16.84 1.77 13.79
N SER A 141 -17.22 2.97 14.23
CA SER A 141 -17.14 4.21 13.47
C SER A 141 -15.73 4.78 13.29
N ASP A 142 -14.71 4.22 13.96
CA ASP A 142 -13.35 4.75 13.92
C ASP A 142 -12.31 3.72 13.52
N HIS A 143 -12.73 2.74 12.72
CA HIS A 143 -11.82 1.78 12.08
C HIS A 143 -11.45 2.30 10.69
N PHE A 144 -10.22 2.03 10.29
CA PHE A 144 -9.68 2.41 8.99
C PHE A 144 -9.48 1.17 8.12
N PHE A 145 -9.84 1.27 6.87
CA PHE A 145 -9.40 0.35 5.84
C PHE A 145 -8.23 0.96 5.10
N VAL A 146 -7.16 0.20 4.90
CA VAL A 146 -5.93 0.70 4.28
C VAL A 146 -5.50 -0.25 3.18
N CYS A 147 -5.25 0.28 1.98
CA CYS A 147 -4.73 -0.46 0.83
C CYS A 147 -3.93 0.48 -0.07
N HIS A 148 -3.30 -0.05 -1.12
CA HIS A 148 -2.58 0.78 -2.08
C HIS A 148 -3.51 1.51 -3.04
N GLY A 149 -4.35 0.79 -3.80
CA GLY A 149 -5.29 1.35 -4.78
C GLY A 149 -6.62 1.76 -4.16
N GLY A 150 -7.61 0.89 -4.13
CA GLY A 150 -8.93 1.29 -3.62
C GLY A 150 -9.84 0.11 -3.28
N ILE A 151 -11.11 0.27 -3.61
CA ILE A 151 -12.17 -0.69 -3.29
C ILE A 151 -12.67 -1.40 -4.53
N SER A 152 -13.23 -2.60 -4.33
CA SER A 152 -13.89 -3.39 -5.37
C SER A 152 -15.39 -3.49 -5.14
N GLN A 153 -16.15 -3.56 -6.23
CA GLN A 153 -17.59 -3.83 -6.17
C GLN A 153 -17.93 -5.20 -5.55
N TRP A 154 -16.97 -6.10 -5.49
CA TRP A 154 -17.11 -7.46 -4.94
C TRP A 154 -16.75 -7.55 -3.46
N MET A 155 -16.38 -6.44 -2.82
CA MET A 155 -16.07 -6.38 -1.39
C MET A 155 -17.34 -6.18 -0.56
N THR A 156 -18.13 -7.23 -0.39
CA THR A 156 -19.39 -7.21 0.38
C THR A 156 -19.19 -7.59 1.86
N CYS A 157 -18.04 -8.15 2.20
CA CYS A 157 -17.61 -8.47 3.56
C CYS A 157 -16.10 -8.66 3.62
N ARG A 158 -15.53 -8.67 4.82
CA ARG A 158 -14.08 -8.84 5.04
C ARG A 158 -13.52 -10.14 4.48
N SER A 159 -14.32 -11.24 4.50
CA SER A 159 -13.86 -12.53 3.99
C SER A 159 -13.62 -12.54 2.48
N ASN A 160 -14.27 -11.66 1.69
CA ASN A 160 -13.98 -11.57 0.26
C ASN A 160 -12.51 -11.21 0.00
N VAL A 161 -11.92 -10.35 0.85
CA VAL A 161 -10.50 -10.01 0.78
C VAL A 161 -9.65 -11.05 1.50
N GLY A 162 -10.08 -11.49 2.69
CA GLY A 162 -9.34 -12.45 3.51
C GLY A 162 -9.14 -13.83 2.87
N ASN A 163 -9.96 -14.18 1.87
CA ASN A 163 -9.85 -15.44 1.13
C ASN A 163 -8.95 -15.37 -0.10
N ILE A 164 -8.42 -14.18 -0.47
CA ILE A 164 -7.44 -14.07 -1.56
C ILE A 164 -6.22 -14.92 -1.20
N PRO A 165 -5.81 -15.88 -2.05
CA PRO A 165 -4.70 -16.76 -1.72
C PRO A 165 -3.34 -16.04 -1.77
N LYS A 166 -2.40 -16.50 -0.97
CA LYS A 166 -0.98 -16.18 -1.08
C LYS A 166 -0.18 -17.44 -1.45
N PRO A 167 0.87 -17.32 -2.25
CA PRO A 167 1.32 -16.11 -2.97
C PRO A 167 0.30 -15.64 -4.01
N THR A 168 0.30 -14.31 -4.28
CA THR A 168 -0.68 -13.64 -5.14
C THR A 168 -0.42 -13.88 -6.64
N TYR A 169 -0.30 -15.14 -7.06
CA TYR A 169 -0.20 -15.52 -8.46
C TYR A 169 -1.58 -15.58 -9.10
N THR A 170 -1.73 -15.05 -10.30
CA THR A 170 -2.99 -15.11 -11.05
C THR A 170 -3.49 -16.54 -11.29
N SER A 171 -2.58 -17.51 -11.44
CA SER A 171 -2.92 -18.93 -11.62
C SER A 171 -3.55 -19.59 -10.39
N ASN A 172 -3.43 -18.99 -9.20
CA ASN A 172 -3.92 -19.53 -7.93
C ASN A 172 -5.27 -18.93 -7.51
N MET A 173 -5.80 -17.97 -8.28
CA MET A 173 -6.97 -17.19 -7.90
C MET A 173 -8.19 -17.55 -8.75
N HIS A 174 -9.35 -17.56 -8.12
CA HIS A 174 -10.61 -17.49 -8.83
C HIS A 174 -10.81 -16.07 -9.42
N PHE A 175 -11.64 -15.96 -10.44
CA PHE A 175 -11.86 -14.69 -11.15
C PHE A 175 -12.20 -13.52 -10.21
N VAL A 176 -13.12 -13.73 -9.26
CA VAL A 176 -13.56 -12.68 -8.32
C VAL A 176 -12.42 -12.22 -7.40
N GLU A 177 -11.61 -13.15 -6.89
CA GLU A 177 -10.43 -12.84 -6.07
C GLU A 177 -9.41 -12.03 -6.85
N GLY A 178 -9.18 -12.39 -8.13
CA GLY A 178 -8.30 -11.63 -9.02
C GLY A 178 -8.79 -10.21 -9.29
N VAL A 179 -10.11 -10.02 -9.48
CA VAL A 179 -10.70 -8.68 -9.64
C VAL A 179 -10.58 -7.87 -8.36
N ILE A 180 -10.86 -8.44 -7.20
CA ILE A 180 -10.69 -7.75 -5.92
C ILE A 180 -9.24 -7.35 -5.71
N LEU A 181 -8.29 -8.24 -5.98
CA LEU A 181 -6.86 -7.94 -5.89
C LEU A 181 -6.47 -6.80 -6.83
N ALA A 182 -6.91 -6.84 -8.09
CA ALA A 182 -6.65 -5.78 -9.06
C ALA A 182 -7.18 -4.43 -8.57
N ASP A 183 -8.40 -4.37 -8.03
CA ASP A 183 -8.96 -3.13 -7.51
C ASP A 183 -8.24 -2.63 -6.24
N LEU A 184 -7.84 -3.53 -5.33
CA LEU A 184 -7.04 -3.18 -4.15
C LEU A 184 -5.70 -2.52 -4.50
N LEU A 185 -5.15 -2.85 -5.68
CA LEU A 185 -3.87 -2.34 -6.17
C LEU A 185 -4.02 -1.16 -7.16
N TRP A 186 -5.12 -1.06 -7.92
CA TRP A 186 -5.22 -0.16 -9.08
C TRP A 186 -6.41 0.80 -9.06
N ALA A 187 -7.44 0.58 -8.21
CA ALA A 187 -8.66 1.38 -8.25
C ALA A 187 -8.42 2.81 -7.77
N ASP A 188 -9.07 3.78 -8.45
CA ASP A 188 -8.98 5.20 -8.12
C ASP A 188 -10.34 5.81 -7.74
N PRO A 189 -10.40 6.68 -6.72
CA PRO A 189 -11.57 7.48 -6.42
C PRO A 189 -11.80 8.55 -7.50
N LYS A 190 -13.07 8.75 -7.90
CA LYS A 190 -13.45 9.78 -8.87
C LYS A 190 -14.63 10.58 -8.37
N LEU A 191 -14.38 11.86 -8.01
CA LEU A 191 -15.37 12.75 -7.41
C LEU A 191 -16.60 12.97 -8.32
N GLU A 192 -16.37 13.20 -9.61
CA GLU A 192 -17.43 13.54 -10.57
C GLU A 192 -18.05 12.32 -11.28
N GLN A 193 -17.65 11.11 -10.90
CA GLN A 193 -18.16 9.89 -11.50
C GLN A 193 -19.60 9.62 -11.05
N GLN A 194 -20.52 9.46 -12.00
CA GLN A 194 -21.94 9.17 -11.70
C GLN A 194 -22.19 7.69 -11.40
N LYS A 195 -21.50 6.78 -12.08
CA LYS A 195 -21.60 5.35 -11.82
C LYS A 195 -20.85 5.01 -10.53
N TRP A 196 -21.37 4.08 -9.77
CA TRP A 196 -20.69 3.57 -8.56
C TRP A 196 -19.30 3.05 -8.88
N PHE A 197 -19.20 2.21 -9.93
CA PHE A 197 -17.95 1.71 -10.49
C PHE A 197 -17.94 1.90 -12.00
N ASP A 198 -16.79 2.25 -12.57
CA ASP A 198 -16.57 2.34 -14.01
C ASP A 198 -15.17 1.82 -14.36
N LEU A 199 -14.95 1.42 -15.60
CA LEU A 199 -13.63 0.93 -16.02
C LEU A 199 -12.56 2.00 -15.79
N SER A 200 -11.46 1.59 -15.20
CA SER A 200 -10.32 2.49 -14.97
C SER A 200 -9.66 2.90 -16.28
N ARG A 201 -9.24 4.16 -16.38
CA ARG A 201 -8.40 4.63 -17.49
C ARG A 201 -6.99 4.04 -17.49
N ARG A 202 -6.61 3.33 -16.41
CA ARG A 202 -5.32 2.62 -16.30
C ARG A 202 -5.32 1.27 -17.03
N ASN A 203 -6.41 0.90 -17.71
CA ASN A 203 -6.61 -0.42 -18.34
C ASN A 203 -6.54 -1.60 -17.35
N CYS A 204 -6.60 -1.34 -16.06
CA CYS A 204 -6.66 -2.34 -14.99
C CYS A 204 -7.59 -1.85 -13.88
N GLY A 205 -8.43 -2.74 -13.34
CA GLY A 205 -9.35 -2.43 -12.25
C GLY A 205 -10.45 -1.45 -12.60
N TYR A 206 -11.07 -0.89 -11.58
CA TYR A 206 -12.20 0.02 -11.67
C TYR A 206 -11.90 1.34 -10.95
N SER A 207 -12.52 2.43 -11.40
CA SER A 207 -12.67 3.65 -10.60
C SER A 207 -13.99 3.60 -9.82
N PHE A 208 -14.06 4.30 -8.71
CA PHE A 208 -15.23 4.32 -7.83
C PHE A 208 -15.62 5.73 -7.40
N ASN A 209 -16.92 5.95 -7.20
CA ASN A 209 -17.42 7.20 -6.64
C ASN A 209 -17.62 7.13 -5.12
N ARG A 210 -18.06 8.24 -4.53
CA ARG A 210 -18.31 8.36 -3.09
C ARG A 210 -19.36 7.37 -2.57
N ASP A 211 -20.44 7.15 -3.32
CA ASP A 211 -21.54 6.28 -2.90
C ASP A 211 -21.09 4.82 -2.84
N ALA A 212 -20.33 4.37 -3.85
CA ALA A 212 -19.70 3.06 -3.85
C ALA A 212 -18.78 2.88 -2.64
N LEU A 213 -17.93 3.88 -2.35
CA LEU A 213 -17.06 3.84 -1.18
C LEU A 213 -17.87 3.68 0.11
N ASN A 214 -18.91 4.49 0.31
CA ASN A 214 -19.74 4.43 1.52
C ASN A 214 -20.42 3.07 1.73
N ILE A 215 -20.81 2.39 0.64
CA ILE A 215 -21.38 1.04 0.69
C ILE A 215 -20.33 0.03 1.15
N VAL A 216 -19.14 0.05 0.54
CA VAL A 216 -18.06 -0.89 0.86
C VAL A 216 -17.53 -0.64 2.29
N LEU A 217 -17.33 0.61 2.70
CA LEU A 217 -16.91 0.93 4.07
C LEU A 217 -17.88 0.36 5.11
N ARG A 218 -19.19 0.51 4.87
CA ARG A 218 -20.22 -0.10 5.74
C ARG A 218 -20.15 -1.62 5.76
N ALA A 219 -19.97 -2.25 4.61
CA ALA A 219 -19.85 -3.71 4.50
C ALA A 219 -18.62 -4.24 5.26
N LEU A 220 -17.51 -3.51 5.23
CA LEU A 220 -16.29 -3.82 5.97
C LEU A 220 -16.34 -3.39 7.45
N LYS A 221 -17.38 -2.66 7.88
CA LYS A 221 -17.49 -2.06 9.22
C LYS A 221 -16.29 -1.17 9.56
N VAL A 222 -15.98 -0.25 8.66
CA VAL A 222 -14.93 0.77 8.79
C VAL A 222 -15.49 2.12 8.36
N LYS A 223 -14.80 3.22 8.72
CA LYS A 223 -15.25 4.58 8.41
C LYS A 223 -14.49 5.23 7.27
N THR A 224 -13.20 4.96 7.18
CA THR A 224 -12.28 5.72 6.33
C THR A 224 -11.41 4.77 5.53
N LEU A 225 -11.22 5.08 4.24
CA LEU A 225 -10.19 4.51 3.39
C LEU A 225 -8.94 5.40 3.43
N ILE A 226 -7.77 4.81 3.68
CA ILE A 226 -6.46 5.44 3.49
C ILE A 226 -5.73 4.68 2.39
N ARG A 227 -5.26 5.38 1.36
CA ARG A 227 -4.67 4.77 0.17
C ARG A 227 -3.48 5.55 -0.40
N GLY A 228 -2.72 4.97 -1.29
CA GLY A 228 -1.61 5.54 -2.06
C GLY A 228 -1.96 5.78 -3.52
N HIS A 229 -1.08 5.36 -4.45
CA HIS A 229 -1.27 5.16 -5.88
C HIS A 229 -1.46 6.41 -6.75
N GLU A 230 -2.01 7.49 -6.24
CA GLU A 230 -2.15 8.75 -6.99
C GLU A 230 -1.21 9.82 -6.43
N TYR A 231 -0.47 10.46 -7.35
CA TYR A 231 0.31 11.65 -7.02
C TYR A 231 -0.62 12.81 -6.64
N TYR A 232 -0.24 13.50 -5.58
CA TYR A 232 -0.93 14.72 -5.17
C TYR A 232 0.06 15.79 -4.70
N PRO A 233 0.02 17.01 -5.25
CA PRO A 233 0.84 18.13 -4.77
C PRO A 233 0.58 18.37 -3.27
N GLY A 234 1.63 18.42 -2.45
CA GLY A 234 1.50 18.51 -1.00
C GLY A 234 1.27 17.18 -0.29
N GLY A 235 1.22 16.06 -1.07
CA GLY A 235 1.37 14.67 -0.63
C GLY A 235 0.17 14.04 0.07
N THR A 236 -0.90 14.78 0.46
CA THR A 236 -2.16 14.21 0.95
C THR A 236 -3.36 14.94 0.40
N THR A 237 -4.43 14.20 0.17
CA THR A 237 -5.73 14.80 -0.19
C THR A 237 -6.90 14.04 0.42
N ARG A 238 -8.01 14.76 0.60
CA ARG A 238 -9.34 14.20 0.88
C ARG A 238 -10.10 14.08 -0.44
N ASN A 239 -10.12 12.89 -1.02
CA ASN A 239 -10.63 12.67 -2.38
C ASN A 239 -12.07 13.12 -2.59
N PHE A 240 -12.92 13.05 -1.56
CA PHE A 240 -14.33 13.45 -1.62
C PHE A 240 -14.64 14.68 -0.76
N GLY A 241 -13.63 15.41 -0.28
CA GLY A 241 -13.79 16.61 0.54
C GLY A 241 -14.18 16.35 2.01
N ASP A 242 -14.28 15.09 2.40
CA ASP A 242 -14.59 14.64 3.78
C ASP A 242 -13.58 13.59 4.26
N ASP A 243 -13.83 13.01 5.43
CA ASP A 243 -12.95 12.04 6.08
C ASP A 243 -13.16 10.59 5.63
N THR A 244 -13.86 10.36 4.50
CA THR A 244 -14.13 8.99 4.02
C THR A 244 -12.99 8.40 3.19
N CYS A 245 -12.18 9.22 2.49
CA CYS A 245 -11.09 8.76 1.65
C CYS A 245 -9.90 9.72 1.67
N TYR A 246 -8.74 9.21 2.06
CA TYR A 246 -7.47 9.93 2.00
C TYR A 246 -6.51 9.23 1.05
N THR A 247 -5.92 10.01 0.13
CA THR A 247 -4.75 9.60 -0.64
C THR A 247 -3.49 10.17 0.00
N VAL A 248 -2.47 9.33 0.15
CA VAL A 248 -1.15 9.67 0.71
C VAL A 248 -0.08 9.34 -0.32
N HIS A 249 0.76 10.30 -0.68
CA HIS A 249 1.87 10.16 -1.61
C HIS A 249 3.13 10.72 -0.95
N SER A 250 4.23 9.99 -0.92
CA SER A 250 5.40 10.36 -0.13
C SER A 250 6.64 10.71 -0.95
N THR A 251 6.79 10.17 -2.16
CA THR A 251 7.94 10.50 -3.00
C THR A 251 7.94 11.96 -3.41
N THR A 252 9.11 12.54 -3.47
CA THR A 252 9.33 13.86 -4.08
C THR A 252 9.29 13.66 -5.59
N ASP A 253 8.30 14.21 -6.25
CA ASP A 253 8.37 14.27 -7.71
C ASP A 253 9.61 15.07 -8.11
N HIS A 254 10.39 14.53 -9.04
CA HIS A 254 11.74 14.96 -9.40
C HIS A 254 11.87 16.42 -9.89
N GLN A 255 10.83 17.24 -9.78
CA GLN A 255 10.80 18.58 -10.36
C GLN A 255 10.50 19.74 -9.40
N GLU A 256 10.04 19.51 -8.16
CA GLU A 256 9.75 20.62 -7.25
C GLU A 256 10.30 20.40 -5.84
N LEU A 257 11.12 21.37 -5.37
CA LEU A 257 11.70 21.50 -4.03
C LEU A 257 10.67 21.79 -2.93
N TYR A 258 9.46 21.26 -3.01
CA TYR A 258 8.45 21.46 -1.96
C TYR A 258 8.50 20.36 -0.92
N ASP A 259 8.20 20.72 0.30
CA ASP A 259 8.34 19.88 1.52
C ASP A 259 7.90 18.44 1.26
N PRO A 260 8.84 17.50 1.03
CA PRO A 260 8.57 16.18 0.49
C PRO A 260 7.96 15.22 1.51
N PHE A 261 7.54 15.73 2.70
CA PHE A 261 7.21 14.87 3.82
C PHE A 261 5.72 14.75 4.01
N CYS A 262 5.09 13.96 3.17
CA CYS A 262 3.75 13.55 3.47
C CYS A 262 3.74 12.52 4.58
N LYS A 263 3.22 12.98 5.71
CA LYS A 263 2.88 12.14 6.84
C LYS A 263 1.39 12.15 7.00
N PHE A 264 0.81 11.00 7.08
CA PHE A 264 -0.49 10.87 7.71
C PHE A 264 -0.27 10.30 9.10
N LEU A 265 -0.40 11.12 10.13
CA LEU A 265 -0.33 10.68 11.51
C LEU A 265 -1.75 10.36 11.97
N ILE A 266 -2.04 9.08 12.18
CA ILE A 266 -3.27 8.67 12.84
C ILE A 266 -2.99 8.77 14.34
N ALA A 267 -3.38 9.87 14.96
CA ALA A 267 -3.26 10.02 16.39
C ALA A 267 -4.37 9.21 17.11
N SER A 268 -3.98 8.41 18.12
CA SER A 268 -4.94 7.96 19.12
C SER A 268 -5.33 9.17 19.97
N GLN A 269 -6.60 9.42 20.15
CA GLN A 269 -7.09 10.35 21.19
C GLN A 269 -7.03 9.69 22.56
#